data_91aa88b506c5f334f7b22a46d2f3423a
#
_entry.id   91aa88b506c5f334f7b22a46d2f3423a
#
_cell.length_a   1.000
_cell.length_b   1.000
_cell.length_c   1.000
_cell.angle_alpha   90.00
_cell.angle_beta   90.00
_cell.angle_gamma   90.00
#
_symmetry.space_group_name_H-M   'P 1'
#
loop_
_entity.id
_entity.type
_entity.pdbx_description
1 polymer ?
#
loop_
_entity_poly.entity_id
_entity_poly.type
_entity_poly.pdbx_seq_one_letter_code
_entity_poly.pdbx_strand_id
1 'polypeptide(L)'
;MMFHPGRFDGKVAVVTGAAQGIGRTVAVNLAKEGGKVALVDRSEVVNEAQNEISSAAADAVAILADLEQYADCCTVMEKAHRRFGRIDILINNVGGTIWAKPFAHYEEDQITAEIRRSLLPTLWCCRAVLPFMLEQKGGTIVNVSSIATRSVNRVPYAAAKGGVNAITASLAFEYSNRGIRVCGIAPGGTEAPPRRVSRNSAPRSEQEDVWYKQIVDQTIGSTLMKRYGTLEEQAAAILFFASDEASYITGVTLPVGGGDLG
;
A
#
# COMPACT_ATOMS: atom_id res chain seq x y z
N MET A 1 19.36 0.87 -4.27
CA MET A 1 18.86 0.29 -3.00
C MET A 1 19.81 -0.81 -2.58
N MET A 2 20.17 -0.89 -1.30
CA MET A 2 20.97 -2.00 -0.77
C MET A 2 20.02 -3.20 -0.54
N PHE A 3 20.29 -4.34 -1.16
CA PHE A 3 19.52 -5.57 -0.92
C PHE A 3 20.07 -6.30 0.30
N HIS A 4 19.18 -6.89 1.08
CA HIS A 4 19.54 -7.69 2.26
C HIS A 4 19.18 -9.16 1.98
N PRO A 5 20.09 -9.93 1.35
CA PRO A 5 19.80 -11.33 1.00
C PRO A 5 19.35 -12.13 2.23
N GLY A 6 18.28 -12.89 2.08
CA GLY A 6 17.75 -13.73 3.15
C GLY A 6 16.89 -13.03 4.20
N ARG A 7 16.66 -11.71 4.13
CA ARG A 7 15.83 -10.97 5.11
C ARG A 7 14.42 -11.54 5.27
N PHE A 8 13.87 -12.11 4.20
CA PHE A 8 12.53 -12.68 4.18
C PHE A 8 12.52 -14.20 3.93
N ASP A 9 13.64 -14.89 4.16
CA ASP A 9 13.72 -16.33 3.98
C ASP A 9 12.63 -17.04 4.80
N GLY A 10 11.86 -17.92 4.16
CA GLY A 10 10.76 -18.65 4.76
C GLY A 10 9.48 -17.83 5.03
N LYS A 11 9.48 -16.52 4.76
CA LYS A 11 8.30 -15.66 4.92
C LYS A 11 7.43 -15.68 3.67
N VAL A 12 6.12 -15.56 3.89
CA VAL A 12 5.10 -15.42 2.84
C VAL A 12 4.44 -14.05 2.97
N ALA A 13 4.46 -13.28 1.90
CA ALA A 13 3.85 -11.97 1.84
C ALA A 13 2.70 -11.90 0.85
N VAL A 14 1.63 -11.22 1.24
CA VAL A 14 0.57 -10.75 0.34
C VAL A 14 0.78 -9.26 0.10
N VAL A 15 0.97 -8.86 -1.14
CA VAL A 15 1.18 -7.46 -1.54
C VAL A 15 0.03 -7.00 -2.43
N THR A 16 -0.74 -6.01 -1.96
CA THR A 16 -1.89 -5.48 -2.71
C THR A 16 -1.50 -4.28 -3.57
N GLY A 17 -2.17 -4.12 -4.72
CA GLY A 17 -1.81 -3.08 -5.70
C GLY A 17 -0.44 -3.34 -6.33
N ALA A 18 -0.13 -4.61 -6.62
CA ALA A 18 1.20 -5.07 -7.02
C ALA A 18 1.47 -4.98 -8.52
N ALA A 19 0.52 -4.50 -9.34
CA ALA A 19 0.72 -4.38 -10.78
C ALA A 19 1.74 -3.31 -11.17
N GLN A 20 1.90 -2.24 -10.38
CA GLN A 20 2.76 -1.09 -10.70
C GLN A 20 3.17 -0.28 -9.46
N GLY A 21 4.12 0.65 -9.63
CA GLY A 21 4.51 1.62 -8.62
C GLY A 21 5.05 0.99 -7.34
N ILE A 22 4.74 1.58 -6.19
CA ILE A 22 5.26 1.15 -4.87
C ILE A 22 4.96 -0.34 -4.62
N GLY A 23 3.74 -0.82 -4.88
CA GLY A 23 3.38 -2.22 -4.63
C GLY A 23 4.21 -3.20 -5.44
N ARG A 24 4.43 -2.94 -6.75
CA ARG A 24 5.31 -3.78 -7.59
C ARG A 24 6.75 -3.75 -7.08
N THR A 25 7.28 -2.56 -6.77
CA THR A 25 8.65 -2.41 -6.27
C THR A 25 8.85 -3.19 -4.95
N VAL A 26 7.89 -3.10 -4.02
CA VAL A 26 7.91 -3.86 -2.77
C VAL A 26 7.87 -5.36 -3.03
N ALA A 27 6.96 -5.85 -3.88
CA ALA A 27 6.81 -7.26 -4.19
C ALA A 27 8.08 -7.86 -4.80
N VAL A 28 8.67 -7.17 -5.78
CA VAL A 28 9.91 -7.60 -6.45
C VAL A 28 11.08 -7.62 -5.48
N ASN A 29 11.24 -6.59 -4.64
CA ASN A 29 12.34 -6.52 -3.69
C ASN A 29 12.19 -7.55 -2.55
N LEU A 30 10.97 -7.78 -2.05
CA LEU A 30 10.70 -8.80 -1.06
C LEU A 30 11.08 -10.20 -1.57
N ALA A 31 10.72 -10.49 -2.84
CA ALA A 31 11.10 -11.74 -3.48
C ALA A 31 12.63 -11.88 -3.67
N LYS A 32 13.32 -10.80 -4.08
CA LYS A 32 14.79 -10.77 -4.18
C LYS A 32 15.50 -10.99 -2.84
N GLU A 33 14.82 -10.70 -1.74
CA GLU A 33 15.33 -10.87 -0.38
C GLU A 33 14.87 -12.19 0.27
N GLY A 34 14.38 -13.16 -0.54
CA GLY A 34 14.10 -14.55 -0.13
C GLY A 34 12.63 -14.84 0.19
N GLY A 35 11.74 -13.86 0.15
CA GLY A 35 10.32 -14.06 0.46
C GLY A 35 9.50 -14.67 -0.68
N LYS A 36 8.45 -15.43 -0.33
CA LYS A 36 7.41 -15.88 -1.26
C LYS A 36 6.31 -14.84 -1.34
N VAL A 37 5.81 -14.52 -2.55
CA VAL A 37 4.93 -13.39 -2.74
C VAL A 37 3.64 -13.75 -3.46
N ALA A 38 2.49 -13.44 -2.83
CA ALA A 38 1.20 -13.34 -3.52
C ALA A 38 0.99 -11.87 -3.95
N LEU A 39 1.03 -11.64 -5.26
CA LEU A 39 0.81 -10.33 -5.86
C LEU A 39 -0.66 -10.16 -6.18
N VAL A 40 -1.29 -9.13 -5.63
CA VAL A 40 -2.73 -8.90 -5.78
C VAL A 40 -2.99 -7.59 -6.50
N ASP A 41 -3.76 -7.64 -7.57
CA ASP A 41 -4.25 -6.45 -8.28
C ASP A 41 -5.56 -6.78 -9.02
N ARG A 42 -6.32 -5.76 -9.41
CA ARG A 42 -7.47 -5.93 -10.29
C ARG A 42 -7.11 -5.99 -11.77
N SER A 43 -5.88 -5.65 -12.12
CA SER A 43 -5.36 -5.58 -13.48
C SER A 43 -4.46 -6.77 -13.79
N GLU A 44 -4.62 -7.37 -14.97
CA GLU A 44 -3.75 -8.44 -15.46
C GLU A 44 -2.28 -8.04 -15.63
N VAL A 45 -1.98 -6.73 -15.60
CA VAL A 45 -0.58 -6.23 -15.55
C VAL A 45 0.21 -6.82 -14.37
N VAL A 46 -0.46 -7.29 -13.32
CA VAL A 46 0.18 -7.99 -12.20
C VAL A 46 0.91 -9.27 -12.62
N ASN A 47 0.48 -9.93 -13.69
CA ASN A 47 1.14 -11.13 -14.22
C ASN A 47 2.56 -10.84 -14.72
N GLU A 48 2.84 -9.62 -15.18
CA GLU A 48 4.19 -9.22 -15.58
C GLU A 48 5.14 -9.16 -14.37
N ALA A 49 4.63 -8.65 -13.22
CA ALA A 49 5.41 -8.65 -11.98
C ALA A 49 5.67 -10.07 -11.47
N GLN A 50 4.69 -10.97 -11.58
CA GLN A 50 4.89 -12.39 -11.29
C GLN A 50 5.96 -13.01 -12.19
N ASN A 51 5.89 -12.77 -13.50
CA ASN A 51 6.86 -13.30 -14.45
C ASN A 51 8.28 -12.78 -14.17
N GLU A 52 8.42 -11.49 -13.82
CA GLU A 52 9.70 -10.90 -13.41
C GLU A 52 10.30 -11.63 -12.20
N ILE A 53 9.50 -11.88 -11.16
CA ILE A 53 9.92 -12.59 -9.94
C ILE A 53 10.26 -14.05 -10.25
N SER A 54 9.41 -14.74 -11.01
CA SER A 54 9.61 -16.16 -11.33
C SER A 54 10.82 -16.39 -12.23
N SER A 55 11.15 -15.45 -13.13
CA SER A 55 12.36 -15.54 -13.96
C SER A 55 13.66 -15.45 -13.15
N ALA A 56 13.59 -14.89 -11.94
CA ALA A 56 14.68 -14.86 -10.96
C ALA A 56 14.65 -16.06 -10.00
N ALA A 57 13.92 -17.13 -10.33
CA ALA A 57 13.74 -18.34 -9.53
C ALA A 57 13.12 -18.13 -8.13
N ALA A 58 12.44 -17.01 -7.91
CA ALA A 58 11.70 -16.76 -6.68
C ALA A 58 10.22 -17.22 -6.81
N ASP A 59 9.61 -17.61 -5.69
CA ASP A 59 8.27 -18.21 -5.67
C ASP A 59 7.20 -17.12 -5.55
N ALA A 60 6.40 -16.95 -6.60
CA ALA A 60 5.36 -15.93 -6.66
C ALA A 60 4.09 -16.43 -7.33
N VAL A 61 2.94 -15.85 -6.95
CA VAL A 61 1.65 -16.08 -7.58
C VAL A 61 0.90 -14.75 -7.75
N ALA A 62 0.35 -14.48 -8.94
CA ALA A 62 -0.57 -13.39 -9.17
C ALA A 62 -2.01 -13.81 -8.87
N ILE A 63 -2.75 -12.95 -8.21
CA ILE A 63 -4.16 -13.14 -7.87
C ILE A 63 -4.94 -11.90 -8.32
N LEU A 64 -5.83 -12.09 -9.30
CA LEU A 64 -6.74 -11.03 -9.74
C LEU A 64 -7.91 -10.92 -8.75
N ALA A 65 -8.14 -9.71 -8.24
CA ALA A 65 -9.20 -9.42 -7.28
C ALA A 65 -9.55 -7.93 -7.23
N ASP A 66 -10.81 -7.62 -6.97
CA ASP A 66 -11.27 -6.26 -6.63
C ASP A 66 -11.38 -6.10 -5.11
N LEU A 67 -10.38 -5.54 -4.50
CA LEU A 67 -10.30 -5.39 -3.05
C LEU A 67 -11.26 -4.33 -2.47
N GLU A 68 -12.07 -3.68 -3.29
CA GLU A 68 -13.23 -2.92 -2.83
C GLU A 68 -14.38 -3.84 -2.37
N GLN A 69 -14.28 -5.15 -2.66
CA GLN A 69 -15.22 -6.19 -2.24
C GLN A 69 -14.60 -7.07 -1.14
N TYR A 70 -15.28 -7.19 0.00
CA TYR A 70 -14.79 -8.01 1.12
C TYR A 70 -14.63 -9.49 0.78
N ALA A 71 -15.55 -10.05 -0.01
CA ALA A 71 -15.49 -11.45 -0.44
C ALA A 71 -14.23 -11.76 -1.26
N ASP A 72 -13.80 -10.82 -2.11
CA ASP A 72 -12.57 -10.96 -2.88
C ASP A 72 -11.33 -10.92 -1.96
N CYS A 73 -11.35 -10.06 -0.93
CA CYS A 73 -10.28 -10.03 0.07
C CYS A 73 -10.14 -11.38 0.80
N CYS A 74 -11.25 -12.01 1.20
CA CYS A 74 -11.24 -13.35 1.79
C CYS A 74 -10.65 -14.38 0.83
N THR A 75 -11.12 -14.40 -0.42
CA THR A 75 -10.65 -15.29 -1.48
C THR A 75 -9.15 -15.14 -1.74
N VAL A 76 -8.63 -13.92 -1.70
CA VAL A 76 -7.18 -13.64 -1.84
C VAL A 76 -6.38 -14.30 -0.72
N MET A 77 -6.79 -14.12 0.54
CA MET A 77 -6.08 -14.69 1.69
C MET A 77 -6.13 -16.23 1.68
N GLU A 78 -7.29 -16.81 1.34
CA GLU A 78 -7.43 -18.26 1.19
C GLU A 78 -6.54 -18.82 0.07
N LYS A 79 -6.48 -18.15 -1.10
CA LYS A 79 -5.62 -18.58 -2.22
C LYS A 79 -4.14 -18.50 -1.85
N ALA A 80 -3.72 -17.41 -1.21
CA ALA A 80 -2.34 -17.22 -0.76
C ALA A 80 -1.96 -18.31 0.28
N HIS A 81 -2.81 -18.52 1.29
CA HIS A 81 -2.60 -19.56 2.30
C HIS A 81 -2.57 -20.96 1.69
N ARG A 82 -3.50 -21.30 0.79
CA ARG A 82 -3.52 -22.60 0.09
C ARG A 82 -2.24 -22.83 -0.73
N ARG A 83 -1.71 -21.78 -1.35
CA ARG A 83 -0.51 -21.87 -2.19
C ARG A 83 0.78 -22.04 -1.38
N PHE A 84 0.90 -21.37 -0.24
CA PHE A 84 2.15 -21.24 0.50
C PHE A 84 2.10 -21.84 1.92
N GLY A 85 0.93 -22.19 2.44
CA GLY A 85 0.73 -22.80 3.76
C GLY A 85 0.70 -21.82 4.92
N ARG A 86 1.01 -20.51 4.68
CA ARG A 86 1.05 -19.46 5.70
C ARG A 86 0.92 -18.07 5.10
N ILE A 87 0.68 -17.05 5.92
CA ILE A 87 0.74 -15.62 5.55
C ILE A 87 1.44 -14.88 6.70
N ASP A 88 2.70 -14.49 6.51
CA ASP A 88 3.48 -13.79 7.53
C ASP A 88 3.35 -12.28 7.44
N ILE A 89 3.18 -11.77 6.22
CA ILE A 89 3.23 -10.34 5.92
C ILE A 89 2.04 -9.98 5.02
N LEU A 90 1.33 -8.91 5.39
CA LEU A 90 0.35 -8.25 4.54
C LEU A 90 0.79 -6.82 4.27
N ILE A 91 0.96 -6.45 2.99
CA ILE A 91 1.22 -5.08 2.56
C ILE A 91 -0.05 -4.52 1.90
N ASN A 92 -0.75 -3.65 2.61
CA ASN A 92 -1.93 -2.94 2.09
C ASN A 92 -1.50 -1.67 1.37
N ASN A 93 -1.36 -1.75 0.04
CA ASN A 93 -0.89 -0.63 -0.77
C ASN A 93 -1.95 -0.10 -1.74
N VAL A 94 -3.12 -0.75 -1.87
CA VAL A 94 -4.19 -0.25 -2.74
C VAL A 94 -4.71 1.09 -2.25
N GLY A 95 -4.90 2.02 -3.18
CA GLY A 95 -5.42 3.35 -2.94
C GLY A 95 -4.84 4.39 -3.90
N GLY A 96 -5.22 5.64 -3.65
CA GLY A 96 -4.72 6.81 -4.37
C GLY A 96 -5.82 7.69 -4.91
N THR A 97 -5.56 8.98 -4.93
CA THR A 97 -6.46 10.04 -5.41
C THR A 97 -7.03 9.72 -6.79
N ILE A 98 -8.34 9.77 -6.93
CA ILE A 98 -9.07 9.61 -8.19
C ILE A 98 -9.26 10.99 -8.84
N TRP A 99 -9.73 11.97 -8.06
CA TRP A 99 -9.95 13.34 -8.51
C TRP A 99 -9.09 14.32 -7.72
N ALA A 100 -8.61 15.35 -8.42
CA ALA A 100 -7.87 16.46 -7.85
C ALA A 100 -8.68 17.74 -8.04
N LYS A 101 -9.50 18.16 -7.06
CA LYS A 101 -10.33 19.36 -7.11
C LYS A 101 -10.63 19.89 -5.71
N PRO A 102 -10.94 21.20 -5.56
CA PRO A 102 -11.40 21.76 -4.29
C PRO A 102 -12.64 21.02 -3.77
N PHE A 103 -12.77 20.91 -2.46
CA PHE A 103 -13.82 20.09 -1.83
C PHE A 103 -15.23 20.52 -2.23
N ALA A 104 -15.47 21.82 -2.43
CA ALA A 104 -16.75 22.37 -2.87
C ALA A 104 -17.20 21.89 -4.28
N HIS A 105 -16.30 21.28 -5.06
CA HIS A 105 -16.59 20.77 -6.40
C HIS A 105 -16.71 19.24 -6.44
N TYR A 106 -16.62 18.55 -5.29
CA TYR A 106 -16.84 17.09 -5.24
C TYR A 106 -18.32 16.78 -5.24
N GLU A 107 -18.72 15.85 -6.08
CA GLU A 107 -20.04 15.22 -6.04
C GLU A 107 -20.07 14.09 -4.99
N GLU A 108 -21.26 13.74 -4.51
CA GLU A 108 -21.44 12.73 -3.45
C GLU A 108 -20.86 11.36 -3.85
N ASP A 109 -21.11 10.93 -5.07
CA ASP A 109 -20.59 9.67 -5.63
C ASP A 109 -19.07 9.66 -5.72
N GLN A 110 -18.43 10.79 -6.03
CA GLN A 110 -16.99 10.94 -6.09
C GLN A 110 -16.38 10.85 -4.68
N ILE A 111 -17.00 11.47 -3.67
CA ILE A 111 -16.56 11.34 -2.27
C ILE A 111 -16.62 9.87 -1.84
N THR A 112 -17.75 9.21 -2.14
CA THR A 112 -17.95 7.80 -1.82
C THR A 112 -16.93 6.90 -2.53
N ALA A 113 -16.63 7.17 -3.80
CA ALA A 113 -15.66 6.40 -4.57
C ALA A 113 -14.21 6.57 -4.04
N GLU A 114 -13.81 7.78 -3.61
CA GLU A 114 -12.50 8.01 -2.97
C GLU A 114 -12.35 7.20 -1.67
N ILE A 115 -13.38 7.21 -0.82
CA ILE A 115 -13.40 6.42 0.44
C ILE A 115 -13.35 4.93 0.12
N ARG A 116 -14.19 4.46 -0.79
CA ARG A 116 -14.23 3.05 -1.20
C ARG A 116 -12.88 2.58 -1.72
N ARG A 117 -12.24 3.35 -2.59
CA ARG A 117 -10.95 3.02 -3.20
C ARG A 117 -9.79 3.06 -2.21
N SER A 118 -9.76 4.02 -1.29
CA SER A 118 -8.54 4.34 -0.53
C SER A 118 -8.58 3.93 0.94
N LEU A 119 -9.75 3.49 1.45
CA LEU A 119 -9.94 3.02 2.83
C LEU A 119 -10.37 1.55 2.90
N LEU A 120 -11.44 1.18 2.18
CA LEU A 120 -12.05 -0.14 2.35
C LEU A 120 -11.10 -1.30 2.02
N PRO A 121 -10.25 -1.27 0.97
CA PRO A 121 -9.30 -2.34 0.71
C PRO A 121 -8.37 -2.64 1.89
N THR A 122 -7.87 -1.60 2.58
CA THR A 122 -7.04 -1.78 3.78
C THR A 122 -7.85 -2.42 4.91
N LEU A 123 -9.05 -1.93 5.19
CA LEU A 123 -9.91 -2.46 6.25
C LEU A 123 -10.29 -3.92 5.99
N TRP A 124 -10.72 -4.23 4.76
CA TRP A 124 -11.14 -5.58 4.36
C TRP A 124 -9.99 -6.58 4.36
N CYS A 125 -8.82 -6.22 3.80
CA CYS A 125 -7.66 -7.10 3.79
C CYS A 125 -7.12 -7.35 5.21
N CYS A 126 -7.08 -6.34 6.08
CA CYS A 126 -6.74 -6.53 7.49
C CYS A 126 -7.70 -7.52 8.15
N ARG A 127 -9.03 -7.34 7.98
CA ARG A 127 -10.02 -8.27 8.55
C ARG A 127 -9.89 -9.68 7.99
N ALA A 128 -9.59 -9.83 6.70
CA ALA A 128 -9.49 -11.12 6.02
C ALA A 128 -8.22 -11.91 6.41
N VAL A 129 -7.09 -11.23 6.69
CA VAL A 129 -5.83 -11.90 7.04
C VAL A 129 -5.76 -12.33 8.50
N LEU A 130 -6.46 -11.63 9.40
CA LEU A 130 -6.39 -11.86 10.85
C LEU A 130 -6.64 -13.31 11.28
N PRO A 131 -7.62 -14.07 10.75
CA PRO A 131 -7.80 -15.48 11.13
C PRO A 131 -6.53 -16.31 10.94
N PHE A 132 -5.84 -16.15 9.82
CA PHE A 132 -4.60 -16.88 9.50
C PHE A 132 -3.45 -16.46 10.44
N MET A 133 -3.26 -15.16 10.67
CA MET A 133 -2.21 -14.66 11.55
C MET A 133 -2.46 -15.03 13.02
N LEU A 134 -3.71 -15.07 13.45
CA LEU A 134 -4.07 -15.49 14.83
C LEU A 134 -3.83 -16.99 15.03
N GLU A 135 -4.18 -17.84 14.06
CA GLU A 135 -3.94 -19.28 14.12
C GLU A 135 -2.45 -19.59 14.20
N GLN A 136 -1.63 -18.94 13.36
CA GLN A 136 -0.17 -19.10 13.37
C GLN A 136 0.56 -18.31 14.49
N LYS A 137 -0.18 -17.58 15.35
CA LYS A 137 0.29 -16.79 16.50
C LYS A 137 1.31 -15.72 16.17
N GLY A 138 1.16 -15.09 14.99
CA GLY A 138 2.05 -14.00 14.60
C GLY A 138 1.84 -13.55 13.17
N GLY A 139 2.29 -12.34 12.89
CA GLY A 139 2.24 -11.74 11.57
C GLY A 139 2.59 -10.26 11.60
N THR A 140 2.80 -9.70 10.42
CA THR A 140 3.07 -8.25 10.27
C THR A 140 2.17 -7.66 9.20
N ILE A 141 1.47 -6.59 9.54
CA ILE A 141 0.67 -5.80 8.60
C ILE A 141 1.34 -4.45 8.40
N VAL A 142 1.60 -4.08 7.14
CA VAL A 142 2.10 -2.75 6.78
C VAL A 142 1.07 -2.06 5.90
N ASN A 143 0.51 -0.96 6.39
CA ASN A 143 -0.50 -0.17 5.71
C ASN A 143 0.15 1.04 5.02
N VAL A 144 -0.05 1.19 3.72
CA VAL A 144 0.42 2.35 2.97
C VAL A 144 -0.62 3.46 3.04
N SER A 145 -0.37 4.41 3.93
CA SER A 145 -1.13 5.63 4.11
C SER A 145 -0.68 6.73 3.11
N SER A 146 -0.57 7.96 3.55
CA SER A 146 -0.03 9.10 2.81
C SER A 146 0.23 10.28 3.76
N ILE A 147 1.22 11.13 3.48
CA ILE A 147 1.33 12.44 4.10
C ILE A 147 0.18 13.39 3.72
N ALA A 148 -0.60 13.04 2.69
CA ALA A 148 -1.72 13.83 2.20
C ALA A 148 -2.96 13.80 3.12
N THR A 149 -2.80 13.46 4.39
CA THR A 149 -3.81 13.65 5.44
C THR A 149 -4.07 15.15 5.71
N ARG A 150 -3.15 16.03 5.30
CA ARG A 150 -3.33 17.47 5.22
C ARG A 150 -2.87 17.96 3.83
N SER A 151 -3.80 18.18 2.93
CA SER A 151 -3.49 18.48 1.53
C SER A 151 -4.60 19.28 0.85
N VAL A 152 -4.26 20.08 -0.16
CA VAL A 152 -5.23 20.78 -0.99
C VAL A 152 -5.86 19.82 -2.01
N ASN A 153 -7.08 20.16 -2.48
CA ASN A 153 -7.77 19.56 -3.63
C ASN A 153 -8.01 18.03 -3.59
N ARG A 154 -7.96 17.40 -2.43
CA ARG A 154 -8.19 15.94 -2.28
C ARG A 154 -8.68 15.56 -0.87
N VAL A 155 -9.63 16.35 -0.33
CA VAL A 155 -10.16 16.14 1.03
C VAL A 155 -10.70 14.71 1.26
N PRO A 156 -11.50 14.10 0.35
CA PRO A 156 -11.99 12.72 0.56
C PRO A 156 -10.86 11.69 0.63
N TYR A 157 -9.83 11.85 -0.20
CA TYR A 157 -8.62 11.01 -0.13
C TYR A 157 -7.88 11.20 1.21
N ALA A 158 -7.74 12.46 1.67
CA ALA A 158 -7.12 12.77 2.96
C ALA A 158 -7.87 12.09 4.12
N ALA A 159 -9.21 12.15 4.11
CA ALA A 159 -10.06 11.46 5.08
C ALA A 159 -9.85 9.93 5.07
N ALA A 160 -9.80 9.33 3.87
CA ALA A 160 -9.53 7.90 3.73
C ALA A 160 -8.15 7.52 4.32
N LYS A 161 -7.12 8.30 4.05
CA LYS A 161 -5.76 8.03 4.55
C LYS A 161 -5.60 8.32 6.04
N GLY A 162 -6.31 9.31 6.58
CA GLY A 162 -6.49 9.47 8.03
C GLY A 162 -7.13 8.25 8.69
N GLY A 163 -8.15 7.67 8.03
CA GLY A 163 -8.75 6.40 8.43
C GLY A 163 -7.76 5.23 8.43
N VAL A 164 -6.86 5.15 7.44
CA VAL A 164 -5.78 4.13 7.41
C VAL A 164 -4.83 4.28 8.60
N ASN A 165 -4.50 5.52 9.00
CA ASN A 165 -3.69 5.77 10.20
C ASN A 165 -4.40 5.27 11.47
N ALA A 166 -5.71 5.54 11.59
CA ALA A 166 -6.51 5.08 12.71
C ALA A 166 -6.63 3.55 12.75
N ILE A 167 -6.85 2.88 11.61
CA ILE A 167 -6.85 1.41 11.49
C ILE A 167 -5.50 0.85 11.98
N THR A 168 -4.39 1.43 11.56
CA THR A 168 -3.04 1.00 11.94
C THR A 168 -2.86 1.04 13.46
N ALA A 169 -3.17 2.16 14.09
CA ALA A 169 -3.04 2.34 15.54
C ALA A 169 -3.97 1.41 16.34
N SER A 170 -5.23 1.30 15.91
CA SER A 170 -6.23 0.50 16.60
C SER A 170 -5.95 -1.01 16.52
N LEU A 171 -5.59 -1.52 15.33
CA LEU A 171 -5.25 -2.94 15.17
C LEU A 171 -3.95 -3.30 15.92
N ALA A 172 -2.98 -2.40 15.96
CA ALA A 172 -1.77 -2.61 16.75
C ALA A 172 -2.11 -2.72 18.25
N PHE A 173 -2.96 -1.82 18.75
CA PHE A 173 -3.39 -1.84 20.14
C PHE A 173 -4.17 -3.12 20.49
N GLU A 174 -5.01 -3.61 19.57
CA GLU A 174 -5.87 -4.78 19.80
C GLU A 174 -5.11 -6.12 19.68
N TYR A 175 -4.08 -6.22 18.78
CA TYR A 175 -3.49 -7.52 18.41
C TYR A 175 -1.99 -7.68 18.74
N SER A 176 -1.30 -6.67 19.27
CA SER A 176 0.14 -6.78 19.58
C SER A 176 0.45 -7.88 20.59
N ASN A 177 -0.41 -8.08 21.59
CA ASN A 177 -0.30 -9.16 22.58
C ASN A 177 -0.57 -10.56 22.01
N ARG A 178 -0.99 -10.64 20.75
CA ARG A 178 -1.21 -11.88 19.98
C ARG A 178 -0.08 -12.15 18.97
N GLY A 179 1.02 -11.40 19.05
CA GLY A 179 2.18 -11.54 18.17
C GLY A 179 2.01 -10.88 16.80
N ILE A 180 1.00 -10.03 16.61
CA ILE A 180 0.75 -9.35 15.34
C ILE A 180 1.19 -7.89 15.46
N ARG A 181 2.14 -7.47 14.62
CA ARG A 181 2.55 -6.07 14.48
C ARG A 181 1.77 -5.39 13.37
N VAL A 182 1.36 -4.15 13.58
CA VAL A 182 0.70 -3.34 12.56
C VAL A 182 1.37 -1.97 12.50
N CYS A 183 1.97 -1.66 11.37
CA CYS A 183 2.66 -0.39 11.13
C CYS A 183 2.10 0.29 9.87
N GLY A 184 2.28 1.58 9.77
CA GLY A 184 1.94 2.37 8.60
C GLY A 184 3.15 3.09 8.00
N ILE A 185 3.14 3.26 6.69
CA ILE A 185 4.03 4.16 5.97
C ILE A 185 3.17 5.23 5.32
N ALA A 186 3.55 6.48 5.46
CA ALA A 186 2.89 7.62 4.81
C ALA A 186 3.81 8.23 3.73
N PRO A 187 3.73 7.72 2.48
CA PRO A 187 4.49 8.26 1.37
C PRO A 187 4.19 9.72 1.08
N GLY A 188 5.25 10.48 0.73
CA GLY A 188 5.15 11.80 0.11
C GLY A 188 4.95 11.73 -1.40
N GLY A 189 5.24 12.83 -2.08
CA GLY A 189 5.33 12.85 -3.52
C GLY A 189 6.34 11.80 -3.99
N THR A 190 5.93 10.94 -4.93
CA THR A 190 6.76 9.83 -5.38
C THR A 190 6.89 9.87 -6.90
N GLU A 191 8.12 9.91 -7.38
CA GLU A 191 8.45 9.76 -8.79
C GLU A 191 8.15 8.35 -9.26
N ALA A 192 7.33 8.23 -10.29
CA ALA A 192 6.98 6.94 -10.87
C ALA A 192 6.76 7.09 -12.38
N PRO A 193 6.99 6.03 -13.16
CA PRO A 193 6.63 6.00 -14.57
C PRO A 193 5.13 6.30 -14.77
N PRO A 194 4.71 6.73 -15.96
CA PRO A 194 3.30 6.91 -16.28
C PRO A 194 2.48 5.66 -15.93
N ARG A 195 1.31 5.87 -15.34
CA ARG A 195 0.45 4.77 -14.89
C ARG A 195 -0.10 3.98 -16.07
N ARG A 196 0.08 2.69 -16.04
CA ARG A 196 -0.54 1.74 -16.97
C ARG A 196 -1.96 1.35 -16.51
N VAL A 197 -2.17 1.27 -15.19
CA VAL A 197 -3.49 1.05 -14.57
C VAL A 197 -4.00 2.39 -14.08
N SER A 198 -4.91 3.01 -14.82
CA SER A 198 -5.49 4.31 -14.48
C SER A 198 -6.37 4.23 -13.23
N ARG A 199 -6.39 5.30 -12.45
CA ARG A 199 -7.34 5.50 -11.33
C ARG A 199 -8.64 6.14 -11.81
N ASN A 200 -8.53 7.03 -12.80
CA ASN A 200 -9.63 7.67 -13.51
C ASN A 200 -9.32 7.58 -15.00
N SER A 201 -10.23 7.02 -15.78
CA SER A 201 -10.08 6.90 -17.24
C SER A 201 -10.59 8.14 -17.98
N ALA A 202 -11.35 9.02 -17.32
CA ALA A 202 -11.81 10.25 -17.92
C ALA A 202 -10.64 11.21 -18.16
N PRO A 203 -10.60 11.91 -19.31
CA PRO A 203 -9.62 12.96 -19.53
C PRO A 203 -9.87 14.11 -18.54
N ARG A 204 -8.78 14.70 -18.04
CA ARG A 204 -8.88 15.89 -17.18
C ARG A 204 -9.21 17.12 -18.02
N SER A 205 -10.03 18.01 -17.47
CA SER A 205 -10.24 19.34 -18.01
C SER A 205 -9.03 20.24 -17.71
N GLU A 206 -8.90 21.35 -18.43
CA GLU A 206 -7.86 22.37 -18.15
C GLU A 206 -7.89 22.84 -16.68
N GLN A 207 -9.08 23.00 -16.13
CA GLN A 207 -9.25 23.40 -14.73
C GLN A 207 -8.76 22.32 -13.75
N GLU A 208 -8.99 21.05 -14.05
CA GLU A 208 -8.47 19.93 -13.23
C GLU A 208 -6.95 19.82 -13.31
N ASP A 209 -6.35 20.16 -14.43
CA ASP A 209 -4.88 20.24 -14.55
C ASP A 209 -4.30 21.37 -13.68
N VAL A 210 -4.96 22.54 -13.60
CA VAL A 210 -4.58 23.61 -12.68
C VAL A 210 -4.66 23.13 -11.22
N TRP A 211 -5.74 22.48 -10.82
CA TRP A 211 -5.90 21.94 -9.47
C TRP A 211 -4.88 20.84 -9.14
N TYR A 212 -4.57 19.99 -10.13
CA TYR A 212 -3.54 18.98 -9.97
C TYR A 212 -2.15 19.62 -9.77
N LYS A 213 -1.85 20.66 -10.54
CA LYS A 213 -0.60 21.42 -10.38
C LYS A 213 -0.47 22.00 -8.98
N GLN A 214 -1.55 22.52 -8.39
CA GLN A 214 -1.54 23.02 -7.01
C GLN A 214 -1.14 21.94 -5.98
N ILE A 215 -1.56 20.67 -6.20
CA ILE A 215 -1.13 19.56 -5.36
C ILE A 215 0.39 19.32 -5.50
N VAL A 216 0.91 19.36 -6.73
CA VAL A 216 2.35 19.18 -6.99
C VAL A 216 3.14 20.30 -6.31
N ASP A 217 2.73 21.55 -6.51
CA ASP A 217 3.40 22.74 -5.95
C ASP A 217 3.37 22.71 -4.42
N GLN A 218 2.22 22.36 -3.80
CA GLN A 218 2.12 22.18 -2.35
C GLN A 218 3.06 21.07 -1.86
N THR A 219 3.09 19.92 -2.52
CA THR A 219 3.90 18.79 -2.09
C THR A 219 5.39 19.09 -2.13
N ILE A 220 5.87 19.75 -3.19
CA ILE A 220 7.28 20.19 -3.30
C ILE A 220 7.57 21.30 -2.29
N GLY A 221 6.64 22.25 -2.13
CA GLY A 221 6.77 23.36 -1.21
C GLY A 221 6.94 22.95 0.25
N SER A 222 6.12 21.95 0.69
CA SER A 222 6.14 21.44 2.07
C SER A 222 7.28 20.47 2.34
N THR A 223 7.79 19.78 1.32
CA THR A 223 8.92 18.84 1.45
C THR A 223 10.23 19.59 1.74
N LEU A 224 10.92 19.24 2.84
CA LEU A 224 12.21 19.86 3.20
C LEU A 224 13.31 19.53 2.19
N MET A 225 13.31 18.31 1.66
CA MET A 225 14.27 17.87 0.63
C MET A 225 14.01 18.46 -0.76
N LYS A 226 12.91 19.19 -0.97
CA LYS A 226 12.54 19.89 -2.21
C LYS A 226 12.51 19.02 -3.47
N ARG A 227 12.22 17.75 -3.31
CA ARG A 227 12.04 16.77 -4.39
C ARG A 227 11.00 15.72 -4.05
N TYR A 228 10.54 15.02 -5.06
CA TYR A 228 9.84 13.77 -4.85
C TYR A 228 10.83 12.66 -4.42
N GLY A 229 10.33 11.68 -3.66
CA GLY A 229 11.05 10.44 -3.39
C GLY A 229 10.92 9.45 -4.54
N THR A 230 11.81 8.48 -4.62
CA THR A 230 11.74 7.39 -5.59
C THR A 230 10.85 6.25 -5.10
N LEU A 231 10.49 5.31 -5.99
CA LEU A 231 9.76 4.10 -5.61
C LEU A 231 10.58 3.25 -4.63
N GLU A 232 11.90 3.20 -4.82
CA GLU A 232 12.84 2.47 -3.97
C GLU A 232 12.94 3.04 -2.57
N GLU A 233 12.91 4.38 -2.43
CA GLU A 233 12.93 5.04 -1.11
C GLU A 233 11.65 4.71 -0.32
N GLN A 234 10.49 4.66 -0.98
CA GLN A 234 9.23 4.25 -0.36
C GLN A 234 9.24 2.75 -0.01
N ALA A 235 9.71 1.90 -0.93
CA ALA A 235 9.76 0.46 -0.72
C ALA A 235 10.72 0.09 0.42
N ALA A 236 11.85 0.79 0.58
CA ALA A 236 12.81 0.54 1.65
C ALA A 236 12.18 0.64 3.05
N ALA A 237 11.37 1.68 3.28
CA ALA A 237 10.69 1.87 4.56
C ALA A 237 9.60 0.80 4.80
N ILE A 238 8.87 0.39 3.74
CA ILE A 238 7.87 -0.68 3.82
C ILE A 238 8.55 -2.01 4.16
N LEU A 239 9.65 -2.37 3.49
CA LEU A 239 10.40 -3.59 3.73
C LEU A 239 11.02 -3.63 5.14
N PHE A 240 11.53 -2.50 5.63
CA PHE A 240 12.00 -2.40 7.01
C PHE A 240 10.89 -2.73 8.01
N PHE A 241 9.70 -2.13 7.88
CA PHE A 241 8.58 -2.43 8.78
C PHE A 241 8.04 -3.86 8.62
N ALA A 242 8.13 -4.42 7.41
CA ALA A 242 7.72 -5.81 7.16
C ALA A 242 8.69 -6.84 7.78
N SER A 243 9.93 -6.46 8.01
CA SER A 243 11.00 -7.36 8.50
C SER A 243 11.01 -7.51 10.03
N ASP A 244 11.77 -8.49 10.50
CA ASP A 244 12.01 -8.73 11.92
C ASP A 244 12.95 -7.66 12.54
N GLU A 245 13.63 -6.83 11.73
CA GLU A 245 14.41 -5.67 12.20
C GLU A 245 13.52 -4.64 12.92
N ALA A 246 12.24 -4.56 12.55
CA ALA A 246 11.25 -3.70 13.19
C ALA A 246 10.44 -4.43 14.29
N SER A 247 10.97 -5.51 14.88
CA SER A 247 10.25 -6.38 15.81
C SER A 247 9.69 -5.67 17.05
N TYR A 248 10.26 -4.54 17.45
CA TYR A 248 9.77 -3.74 18.60
C TYR A 248 9.01 -2.48 18.18
N ILE A 249 8.60 -2.40 16.89
CA ILE A 249 7.84 -1.26 16.36
C ILE A 249 6.44 -1.72 15.96
N THR A 250 5.41 -1.09 16.50
CA THR A 250 3.99 -1.30 16.16
C THR A 250 3.16 -0.07 16.48
N GLY A 251 2.00 0.12 15.84
CA GLY A 251 1.04 1.20 16.11
C GLY A 251 1.41 2.56 15.55
N VAL A 252 2.53 2.67 14.84
CA VAL A 252 3.02 3.95 14.27
C VAL A 252 2.78 4.02 12.77
N THR A 253 2.55 5.23 12.27
CA THR A 253 2.62 5.54 10.83
C THR A 253 3.80 6.48 10.61
N LEU A 254 4.81 6.01 9.88
CA LEU A 254 6.04 6.75 9.59
C LEU A 254 5.87 7.57 8.31
N PRO A 255 5.99 8.91 8.35
CA PRO A 255 6.08 9.74 7.16
C PRO A 255 7.37 9.46 6.38
N VAL A 256 7.23 9.13 5.09
CA VAL A 256 8.34 9.00 4.13
C VAL A 256 8.13 10.05 3.04
N GLY A 257 8.19 11.32 3.47
CA GLY A 257 7.83 12.49 2.68
C GLY A 257 8.94 13.53 2.55
N GLY A 258 10.21 13.15 2.80
CA GLY A 258 11.33 14.10 2.69
C GLY A 258 11.23 15.28 3.66
N GLY A 259 10.67 15.04 4.87
CA GLY A 259 10.48 16.04 5.92
C GLY A 259 9.08 16.66 5.95
N ASP A 260 8.21 16.36 5.00
CA ASP A 260 6.78 16.67 5.11
C ASP A 260 6.11 15.61 5.99
N LEU A 261 5.41 16.05 7.02
CA LEU A 261 4.78 15.19 8.02
C LEU A 261 3.27 15.02 7.80
N GLY A 262 2.70 15.75 6.86
CA GLY A 262 1.27 15.74 6.57
C GLY A 262 0.48 16.82 7.28
#